data_a2aff2803fc67b6d781d4fc04db6e5a2
#
_entry.id   a2aff2803fc67b6d781d4fc04db6e5a2
#
_cell.length_a   1.000
_cell.length_b   1.000
_cell.length_c   1.000
_cell.angle_alpha   90.00
_cell.angle_beta   90.00
_cell.angle_gamma   90.00
#
_symmetry.space_group_name_H-M   'P 1'
#
loop_
_entity.id
_entity.type
_entity.pdbx_description
1 polymer ?
#
loop_
_entity_poly.entity_id
_entity_poly.type
_entity_poly.pdbx_seq_one_letter_code
_entity_poly.pdbx_strand_id
1 'polypeptide(L)'
;NLWMGGPSGVFSVNRRDLKQIRSQPSHRPAISLYGTSEGMETNQINGGVQPAGTISSAGEIWFPSTRGAVRIAPNLSVRTPVPRVLVEHIVSEGQEVPLGERVDVGPGEGRLEIGYTAVRLRSSERIRFRYKLEGFESDWTEAGGRRAAYYTNLPPRSYRFWVAAYEVDDPRYSSEASVSVRLLPHFYETAWFAALFPAVLA
;
A
#
# COMPACT_ATOMS: atom_id res chain seq x y z
N ASN A 1 25.24 -6.27 -4.96
CA ASN A 1 24.17 -7.25 -4.93
C ASN A 1 24.67 -8.60 -5.47
N LEU A 2 24.03 -9.69 -5.07
CA LEU A 2 24.10 -11.00 -5.69
C LEU A 2 22.90 -11.15 -6.60
N TRP A 3 23.12 -11.65 -7.82
CA TRP A 3 22.07 -11.84 -8.81
C TRP A 3 21.96 -13.31 -9.16
N MET A 4 20.73 -13.83 -9.25
CA MET A 4 20.44 -15.24 -9.51
C MET A 4 19.26 -15.35 -10.46
N GLY A 5 19.36 -16.22 -11.46
CA GLY A 5 18.25 -16.58 -12.34
C GLY A 5 17.56 -17.86 -11.87
N GLY A 6 16.24 -17.94 -12.02
CA GLY A 6 15.46 -19.10 -11.65
C GLY A 6 14.15 -19.20 -12.46
N PRO A 7 13.32 -20.21 -12.21
CA PRO A 7 12.08 -20.42 -12.95
C PRO A 7 11.01 -19.35 -12.71
N SER A 8 11.15 -18.57 -11.65
CA SER A 8 10.22 -17.49 -11.30
C SER A 8 10.73 -16.10 -11.66
N GLY A 9 11.91 -15.99 -12.29
CA GLY A 9 12.52 -14.71 -12.68
C GLY A 9 13.96 -14.57 -12.26
N VAL A 10 14.42 -13.33 -12.26
CA VAL A 10 15.75 -12.95 -11.77
C VAL A 10 15.61 -12.36 -10.37
N PHE A 11 16.42 -12.86 -9.45
CA PHE A 11 16.46 -12.41 -8.07
C PHE A 11 17.69 -11.57 -7.81
N SER A 12 17.54 -10.51 -7.04
CA SER A 12 18.68 -9.80 -6.48
C SER A 12 18.58 -9.71 -4.96
N VAL A 13 19.70 -9.85 -4.29
CA VAL A 13 19.80 -9.75 -2.84
C VAL A 13 21.05 -8.97 -2.46
N ASN A 14 20.97 -8.14 -1.43
CA ASN A 14 22.12 -7.41 -0.95
C ASN A 14 23.07 -8.37 -0.23
N ARG A 15 24.36 -8.32 -0.61
CA ARG A 15 25.40 -9.16 0.01
C ARG A 15 25.56 -8.88 1.51
N ARG A 16 25.28 -7.66 1.98
CA ARG A 16 25.32 -7.32 3.41
C ARG A 16 24.20 -8.03 4.17
N ASP A 17 22.99 -8.05 3.60
CA ASP A 17 21.84 -8.76 4.17
C ASP A 17 22.11 -10.26 4.30
N LEU A 18 22.72 -10.87 3.28
CA LEU A 18 23.11 -12.28 3.33
C LEU A 18 24.11 -12.57 4.44
N LYS A 19 25.04 -11.64 4.70
CA LYS A 19 26.01 -11.82 5.80
C LYS A 19 25.33 -11.76 7.17
N GLN A 20 24.24 -10.99 7.31
CA GLN A 20 23.50 -10.87 8.57
C GLN A 20 22.81 -12.17 8.97
N ILE A 21 22.42 -13.03 8.01
CA ILE A 21 21.83 -14.36 8.30
C ILE A 21 22.78 -15.21 9.14
N ARG A 22 24.10 -15.08 8.93
CA ARG A 22 25.11 -15.85 9.70
C ARG A 22 25.16 -15.45 11.17
N SER A 23 24.90 -14.17 11.47
CA SER A 23 24.88 -13.64 12.85
C SER A 23 23.50 -13.65 13.49
N GLN A 24 22.44 -13.61 12.67
CA GLN A 24 21.05 -13.60 13.10
C GLN A 24 20.23 -14.55 12.20
N PRO A 25 20.08 -15.83 12.58
CA PRO A 25 19.36 -16.83 11.76
C PRO A 25 17.89 -16.50 11.49
N SER A 26 17.26 -15.65 12.31
CA SER A 26 15.90 -15.15 12.12
C SER A 26 15.79 -13.97 11.13
N HIS A 27 16.92 -13.40 10.71
CA HIS A 27 16.94 -12.29 9.75
C HIS A 27 16.49 -12.79 8.37
N ARG A 28 15.48 -12.13 7.81
CA ARG A 28 15.00 -12.40 6.45
C ARG A 28 15.57 -11.33 5.52
N PRO A 29 16.44 -11.70 4.57
CA PRO A 29 17.01 -10.74 3.63
C PRO A 29 15.93 -10.19 2.69
N ALA A 30 16.02 -8.92 2.36
CA ALA A 30 15.19 -8.33 1.31
C ALA A 30 15.65 -8.88 -0.05
N ILE A 31 14.74 -9.61 -0.72
CA ILE A 31 14.98 -10.19 -2.06
C ILE A 31 14.10 -9.44 -3.05
N SER A 32 14.72 -8.82 -4.04
CA SER A 32 13.99 -8.23 -5.16
C SER A 32 13.84 -9.25 -6.26
N LEU A 33 12.62 -9.47 -6.74
CA LEU A 33 12.29 -10.35 -7.86
C LEU A 33 11.97 -9.51 -9.09
N TYR A 34 12.55 -9.86 -10.21
CA TYR A 34 12.30 -9.27 -11.52
C TYR A 34 11.71 -10.32 -12.44
N GLY A 35 10.56 -10.01 -13.02
CA GLY A 35 9.80 -10.92 -13.86
C GLY A 35 9.03 -10.20 -14.96
N THR A 36 7.95 -10.78 -15.40
CA THR A 36 7.07 -10.19 -16.44
C THR A 36 6.46 -8.87 -16.01
N SER A 37 6.21 -8.69 -14.71
CA SER A 37 5.75 -7.42 -14.13
C SER A 37 6.76 -6.28 -14.30
N GLU A 38 8.06 -6.59 -14.37
CA GLU A 38 9.15 -5.66 -14.58
C GLU A 38 9.54 -5.50 -16.06
N GLY A 39 8.79 -6.15 -16.97
CA GLY A 39 8.95 -6.02 -18.41
C GLY A 39 9.76 -7.14 -19.07
N MET A 40 9.99 -8.25 -18.37
CA MET A 40 10.54 -9.45 -19.00
C MET A 40 9.46 -10.15 -19.84
N GLU A 41 9.83 -10.77 -20.95
CA GLU A 41 8.90 -11.57 -21.78
C GLU A 41 8.51 -12.89 -21.12
N THR A 42 9.34 -13.41 -20.25
CA THR A 42 9.12 -14.65 -19.51
C THR A 42 9.82 -14.63 -18.17
N ASN A 43 9.25 -15.30 -17.18
CA ASN A 43 9.89 -15.51 -15.89
C ASN A 43 10.90 -16.66 -15.91
N GLN A 44 10.90 -17.49 -16.94
CA GLN A 44 11.74 -18.69 -17.01
C GLN A 44 13.17 -18.34 -17.44
N ILE A 45 14.06 -18.28 -16.48
CA ILE A 45 15.49 -18.13 -16.73
C ILE A 45 16.12 -19.51 -16.85
N ASN A 46 16.87 -19.72 -17.92
CA ASN A 46 17.55 -20.98 -18.18
C ASN A 46 18.86 -21.04 -17.40
N GLY A 47 18.84 -21.72 -16.24
CA GLY A 47 20.02 -21.92 -15.39
C GLY A 47 20.79 -23.20 -15.68
N GLY A 48 20.32 -24.03 -16.61
CA GLY A 48 20.92 -25.33 -16.92
C GLY A 48 22.15 -25.27 -17.86
N VAL A 49 22.56 -24.09 -18.28
CA VAL A 49 23.69 -23.87 -19.17
C VAL A 49 24.82 -23.07 -18.48
N GLN A 50 26.05 -23.27 -18.95
CA GLN A 50 27.22 -22.52 -18.49
C GLN A 50 27.70 -21.61 -19.64
N PRO A 51 27.85 -20.31 -19.40
CA PRO A 51 27.57 -19.59 -18.15
C PRO A 51 26.07 -19.36 -17.96
N ALA A 52 25.56 -19.52 -16.72
CA ALA A 52 24.18 -19.25 -16.36
C ALA A 52 23.80 -17.76 -16.40
N GLY A 53 24.77 -16.89 -16.58
CA GLY A 53 24.66 -15.44 -16.75
C GLY A 53 26.03 -14.82 -16.93
N THR A 54 26.05 -13.59 -17.44
CA THR A 54 27.28 -12.85 -17.66
C THR A 54 27.12 -11.38 -17.34
N ILE A 55 28.23 -10.70 -17.11
CA ILE A 55 28.28 -9.24 -16.89
C ILE A 55 29.04 -8.62 -18.05
N SER A 56 28.42 -7.67 -18.75
CA SER A 56 29.06 -6.92 -19.83
C SER A 56 30.10 -5.93 -19.29
N SER A 57 30.95 -5.42 -20.16
CA SER A 57 31.93 -4.36 -19.83
C SER A 57 31.24 -3.07 -19.33
N ALA A 58 30.00 -2.84 -19.70
CA ALA A 58 29.18 -1.73 -19.22
C ALA A 58 28.55 -1.98 -17.83
N GLY A 59 28.80 -3.15 -17.23
CA GLY A 59 28.23 -3.53 -15.93
C GLY A 59 26.78 -4.02 -15.99
N GLU A 60 26.26 -4.30 -17.18
CA GLU A 60 24.95 -4.90 -17.38
C GLU A 60 25.01 -6.40 -17.14
N ILE A 61 23.95 -6.95 -16.56
CA ILE A 61 23.83 -8.38 -16.26
C ILE A 61 22.92 -9.01 -17.29
N TRP A 62 23.35 -10.12 -17.87
CA TRP A 62 22.64 -10.85 -18.89
C TRP A 62 22.35 -12.26 -18.41
N PHE A 63 21.08 -12.70 -18.58
CA PHE A 63 20.64 -14.05 -18.29
C PHE A 63 19.98 -14.68 -19.54
N PRO A 64 20.26 -15.95 -19.83
CA PRO A 64 19.53 -16.67 -20.86
C PRO A 64 18.12 -17.00 -20.37
N SER A 65 17.11 -16.78 -21.18
CA SER A 65 15.74 -17.16 -20.90
C SER A 65 15.19 -18.07 -21.99
N THR A 66 14.02 -18.67 -21.77
CA THR A 66 13.35 -19.51 -22.77
C THR A 66 12.86 -18.72 -23.99
N ARG A 67 12.86 -17.40 -23.93
CA ARG A 67 12.44 -16.50 -25.02
C ARG A 67 13.52 -15.49 -25.44
N GLY A 68 14.79 -15.83 -25.21
CA GLY A 68 15.92 -14.98 -25.59
C GLY A 68 16.80 -14.60 -24.41
N ALA A 69 17.34 -13.40 -24.40
CA ALA A 69 18.21 -12.92 -23.35
C ALA A 69 17.56 -11.78 -22.54
N VAL A 70 17.64 -11.88 -21.23
CA VAL A 70 17.22 -10.82 -20.30
C VAL A 70 18.40 -9.95 -19.96
N ARG A 71 18.28 -8.65 -20.21
CA ARG A 71 19.26 -7.63 -19.86
C ARG A 71 18.81 -6.85 -18.64
N ILE A 72 19.64 -6.80 -17.63
CA ILE A 72 19.40 -6.02 -16.42
C ILE A 72 20.55 -5.00 -16.30
N ALA A 73 20.21 -3.74 -16.17
CA ALA A 73 21.15 -2.65 -15.92
C ALA A 73 21.04 -2.22 -14.44
N PRO A 74 21.83 -2.82 -13.53
CA PRO A 74 21.70 -2.58 -12.09
C PRO A 74 22.04 -1.15 -11.67
N ASN A 75 22.77 -0.41 -12.53
CA ASN A 75 23.11 1.00 -12.29
C ASN A 75 22.03 1.98 -12.75
N LEU A 76 21.08 1.54 -13.56
CA LEU A 76 19.87 2.27 -13.79
C LEU A 76 19.00 2.03 -12.54
N SER A 77 19.27 2.82 -11.50
CA SER A 77 18.25 3.06 -10.47
C SER A 77 17.06 3.69 -11.17
N VAL A 78 16.20 2.88 -11.73
CA VAL A 78 14.85 3.32 -12.00
C VAL A 78 14.32 3.64 -10.61
N ARG A 79 14.43 4.91 -10.22
CA ARG A 79 13.70 5.41 -9.04
C ARG A 79 12.27 5.05 -9.31
N THR A 80 11.84 3.98 -8.70
CA THR A 80 10.44 3.58 -8.77
C THR A 80 9.67 4.74 -8.18
N PRO A 81 8.82 5.43 -8.94
CA PRO A 81 8.11 6.57 -8.39
C PRO A 81 7.28 6.07 -7.20
N VAL A 82 7.33 6.81 -6.12
CA VAL A 82 6.52 6.54 -4.93
C VAL A 82 5.06 6.38 -5.38
N PRO A 83 4.37 5.28 -5.03
CA PRO A 83 2.99 5.10 -5.45
C PRO A 83 2.14 6.24 -4.88
N ARG A 84 1.47 6.99 -5.75
CA ARG A 84 0.58 8.06 -5.29
C ARG A 84 -0.70 7.43 -4.74
N VAL A 85 -0.90 7.53 -3.44
CA VAL A 85 -2.13 7.06 -2.80
C VAL A 85 -3.23 8.13 -2.90
N LEU A 86 -4.45 7.68 -3.10
CA LEU A 86 -5.65 8.50 -3.23
C LEU A 86 -6.80 7.83 -2.48
N VAL A 87 -7.67 8.62 -1.87
CA VAL A 87 -9.00 8.17 -1.43
C VAL A 87 -9.92 8.23 -2.66
N GLU A 88 -10.58 7.13 -2.99
CA GLU A 88 -11.40 7.01 -4.20
C GLU A 88 -12.88 7.31 -3.95
N HIS A 89 -13.41 6.77 -2.85
CA HIS A 89 -14.81 6.95 -2.48
C HIS A 89 -15.02 6.79 -0.99
N ILE A 90 -16.12 7.33 -0.51
CA ILE A 90 -16.61 7.15 0.85
C ILE A 90 -18.06 6.72 0.76
N VAL A 91 -18.39 5.62 1.43
CA VAL A 91 -19.78 5.13 1.55
C VAL A 91 -20.19 5.19 3.00
N SER A 92 -21.32 5.79 3.30
CA SER A 92 -21.92 5.80 4.62
C SER A 92 -23.34 5.27 4.55
N GLU A 93 -23.68 4.37 5.47
CA GLU A 93 -24.99 3.70 5.52
C GLU A 93 -25.42 3.10 4.16
N GLY A 94 -24.44 2.64 3.35
CA GLY A 94 -24.68 2.08 2.02
C GLY A 94 -24.89 3.11 0.91
N GLN A 95 -24.72 4.39 1.18
CA GLN A 95 -24.80 5.48 0.19
C GLN A 95 -23.45 6.13 -0.02
N GLU A 96 -23.09 6.36 -1.28
CA GLU A 96 -21.87 7.06 -1.63
C GLU A 96 -21.98 8.55 -1.30
N VAL A 97 -20.97 9.09 -0.63
CA VAL A 97 -20.90 10.48 -0.22
C VAL A 97 -19.88 11.21 -1.10
N PRO A 98 -20.22 12.37 -1.66
CA PRO A 98 -19.30 13.14 -2.51
C PRO A 98 -17.99 13.46 -1.79
N LEU A 99 -16.87 13.21 -2.45
CA LEU A 99 -15.54 13.56 -1.95
C LEU A 99 -15.31 15.06 -2.03
N GLY A 100 -14.70 15.62 -1.00
CA GLY A 100 -14.27 17.00 -0.93
C GLY A 100 -13.13 17.16 0.08
N GLU A 101 -12.69 18.37 0.33
CA GLU A 101 -11.70 18.66 1.41
C GLU A 101 -12.23 18.24 2.78
N ARG A 102 -13.53 18.32 2.94
CA ARG A 102 -14.27 17.85 4.10
C ARG A 102 -15.53 17.13 3.63
N VAL A 103 -15.77 15.96 4.18
CA VAL A 103 -16.91 15.12 3.89
C VAL A 103 -17.84 15.14 5.11
N ASP A 104 -19.02 15.74 4.96
CA ASP A 104 -20.05 15.72 5.99
C ASP A 104 -20.99 14.54 5.70
N VAL A 105 -21.08 13.64 6.66
CA VAL A 105 -21.89 12.42 6.62
C VAL A 105 -23.11 12.64 7.50
N GLY A 106 -24.29 12.32 6.96
CA GLY A 106 -25.55 12.43 7.68
C GLY A 106 -25.63 11.54 8.93
N PRO A 107 -26.63 11.76 9.78
CA PRO A 107 -26.88 10.90 10.94
C PRO A 107 -27.12 9.47 10.51
N GLY A 108 -26.59 8.51 11.28
CA GLY A 108 -26.71 7.08 10.99
C GLY A 108 -26.18 6.21 12.10
N GLU A 109 -26.03 4.92 11.84
CA GLU A 109 -25.47 3.95 12.79
C GLU A 109 -23.93 4.03 12.90
N GLY A 110 -23.31 5.01 12.23
CA GLY A 110 -21.87 5.19 12.23
C GLY A 110 -21.12 4.15 11.40
N ARG A 111 -21.75 3.67 10.32
CA ARG A 111 -21.11 2.78 9.34
C ARG A 111 -20.42 3.62 8.29
N LEU A 112 -19.14 3.36 8.12
CA LEU A 112 -18.31 4.07 7.16
C LEU A 112 -17.39 3.10 6.43
N GLU A 113 -17.43 3.15 5.11
CA GLU A 113 -16.47 2.48 4.24
C GLU A 113 -15.67 3.56 3.50
N ILE A 114 -14.36 3.44 3.51
CA ILE A 114 -13.44 4.37 2.82
C ILE A 114 -12.61 3.56 1.85
N GLY A 115 -12.86 3.73 0.55
CA GLY A 115 -12.10 3.13 -0.52
C GLY A 115 -10.88 3.98 -0.88
N TYR A 116 -9.75 3.32 -1.10
CA TYR A 116 -8.50 3.96 -1.45
C TYR A 116 -7.71 3.12 -2.45
N THR A 117 -6.88 3.79 -3.22
CA THR A 117 -6.01 3.16 -4.20
C THR A 117 -4.63 3.79 -4.23
N ALA A 118 -3.71 3.11 -4.88
CA ALA A 118 -2.41 3.68 -5.21
C ALA A 118 -2.16 3.57 -6.71
N VAL A 119 -1.95 4.72 -7.34
CA VAL A 119 -1.66 4.77 -8.77
C VAL A 119 -0.19 4.46 -8.99
N ARG A 120 0.07 3.37 -9.70
CA ARG A 120 1.39 2.97 -10.14
C ARG A 120 1.31 2.30 -11.50
N LEU A 121 2.24 2.67 -12.39
CA LEU A 121 2.28 2.13 -13.76
C LEU A 121 2.89 0.73 -13.85
N ARG A 122 3.56 0.25 -12.80
CA ARG A 122 4.21 -1.08 -12.76
C ARG A 122 4.09 -1.72 -11.37
N SER A 123 3.99 -3.06 -11.32
CA SER A 123 4.10 -3.88 -10.09
C SER A 123 3.15 -3.48 -8.95
N SER A 124 1.88 -3.26 -9.28
CA SER A 124 0.84 -2.91 -8.30
C SER A 124 0.65 -3.97 -7.20
N GLU A 125 1.03 -5.22 -7.47
CA GLU A 125 0.92 -6.34 -6.53
C GLU A 125 1.86 -6.23 -5.31
N ARG A 126 2.90 -5.40 -5.40
CA ARG A 126 3.88 -5.17 -4.31
C ARG A 126 3.51 -4.03 -3.40
N ILE A 127 2.43 -3.30 -3.69
CA ILE A 127 1.95 -2.21 -2.85
C ILE A 127 1.21 -2.79 -1.66
N ARG A 128 1.50 -2.26 -0.48
CA ARG A 128 0.78 -2.52 0.76
C ARG A 128 0.26 -1.22 1.31
N PHE A 129 -0.82 -1.33 2.03
CA PHE A 129 -1.51 -0.20 2.63
C PHE A 129 -1.54 -0.35 4.14
N ARG A 130 -1.48 0.78 4.81
CA ARG A 130 -1.85 0.94 6.20
C ARG A 130 -2.73 2.17 6.32
N TYR A 131 -3.64 2.14 7.26
CA TYR A 131 -4.53 3.27 7.49
C TYR A 131 -4.77 3.49 8.98
N LYS A 132 -5.29 4.65 9.34
CA LYS A 132 -5.83 4.95 10.66
C LYS A 132 -6.92 6.01 10.56
N LEU A 133 -7.86 5.95 11.50
CA LEU A 133 -8.89 6.96 11.69
C LEU A 133 -8.56 7.76 12.95
N GLU A 134 -7.90 8.90 12.77
CA GLU A 134 -7.56 9.81 13.86
C GLU A 134 -8.82 10.34 14.54
N GLY A 135 -8.87 10.25 15.86
CA GLY A 135 -10.06 10.49 16.66
C GLY A 135 -10.82 9.22 17.06
N PHE A 136 -10.46 8.05 16.49
CA PHE A 136 -11.01 6.73 16.84
C PHE A 136 -9.90 5.72 17.16
N GLU A 137 -8.85 5.68 16.34
CA GLU A 137 -7.69 4.80 16.49
C GLU A 137 -6.45 5.62 16.86
N SER A 138 -5.59 5.05 17.71
CA SER A 138 -4.28 5.64 18.05
C SER A 138 -3.20 5.21 17.07
N ASP A 139 -3.26 3.96 16.60
CA ASP A 139 -2.20 3.31 15.84
C ASP A 139 -2.62 3.03 14.39
N TRP A 140 -1.62 2.74 13.56
CA TRP A 140 -1.84 2.34 12.18
C TRP A 140 -2.31 0.88 12.11
N THR A 141 -3.35 0.64 11.33
CA THR A 141 -3.86 -0.70 10.98
C THR A 141 -3.26 -1.15 9.66
N GLU A 142 -2.56 -2.28 9.65
CA GLU A 142 -2.00 -2.87 8.45
C GLU A 142 -3.10 -3.51 7.59
N ALA A 143 -3.32 -2.95 6.41
CA ALA A 143 -4.33 -3.42 5.48
C ALA A 143 -3.81 -4.49 4.50
N GLY A 144 -2.49 -4.61 4.35
CA GLY A 144 -1.91 -5.47 3.34
C GLY A 144 -2.28 -5.01 1.93
N GLY A 145 -2.92 -5.86 1.15
CA GLY A 145 -3.39 -5.54 -0.21
C GLY A 145 -4.85 -5.06 -0.28
N ARG A 146 -5.56 -4.94 0.85
CA ARG A 146 -6.95 -4.45 0.87
C ARG A 146 -7.00 -2.99 0.46
N ARG A 147 -8.08 -2.61 -0.20
CA ARG A 147 -8.28 -1.25 -0.75
C ARG A 147 -9.49 -0.54 -0.13
N ALA A 148 -9.97 -1.03 1.00
CA ALA A 148 -11.04 -0.41 1.74
C ALA A 148 -10.83 -0.59 3.25
N ALA A 149 -11.18 0.43 4.02
CA ALA A 149 -11.29 0.41 5.46
C ALA A 149 -12.78 0.46 5.85
N TYR A 150 -13.15 -0.36 6.81
CA TYR A 150 -14.54 -0.48 7.29
C TYR A 150 -14.60 -0.13 8.75
N TYR A 151 -15.54 0.73 9.08
CA TYR A 151 -15.82 1.16 10.45
C TYR A 151 -17.31 0.98 10.75
N THR A 152 -17.62 0.65 11.99
CA THR A 152 -18.99 0.52 12.50
C THR A 152 -19.11 1.19 13.86
N ASN A 153 -20.29 1.70 14.17
CA ASN A 153 -20.56 2.35 15.45
C ASN A 153 -19.66 3.55 15.75
N LEU A 154 -19.29 4.31 14.74
CA LEU A 154 -18.53 5.54 14.94
C LEU A 154 -19.41 6.59 15.63
N PRO A 155 -19.00 7.15 16.76
CA PRO A 155 -19.71 8.26 17.39
C PRO A 155 -19.78 9.50 16.48
N PRO A 156 -20.84 10.31 16.57
CA PRO A 156 -20.94 11.53 15.79
C PRO A 156 -19.91 12.56 16.26
N ARG A 157 -18.87 12.75 15.46
CA ARG A 157 -17.78 13.73 15.62
C ARG A 157 -16.97 13.90 14.34
N SER A 158 -15.94 14.72 14.40
CA SER A 158 -14.97 14.89 13.31
C SER A 158 -13.82 13.90 13.45
N TYR A 159 -13.47 13.27 12.33
CA TYR A 159 -12.37 12.33 12.19
C TYR A 159 -11.46 12.77 11.06
N ARG A 160 -10.24 12.30 11.07
CA ARG A 160 -9.32 12.40 9.95
C ARG A 160 -8.84 11.00 9.58
N PHE A 161 -9.25 10.55 8.40
CA PHE A 161 -8.75 9.29 7.86
C PHE A 161 -7.41 9.53 7.18
N TRP A 162 -6.44 8.69 7.52
CA TRP A 162 -5.13 8.64 6.90
C TRP A 162 -4.93 7.30 6.26
N VAL A 163 -4.36 7.30 5.06
CA VAL A 163 -3.94 6.09 4.37
C VAL A 163 -2.54 6.29 3.82
N ALA A 164 -1.69 5.30 4.01
CA ALA A 164 -0.35 5.25 3.45
C ALA A 164 -0.21 4.03 2.55
N ALA A 165 0.40 4.24 1.37
CA ALA A 165 0.81 3.17 0.48
C ALA A 165 2.33 3.07 0.48
N TYR A 166 2.85 1.87 0.62
CA TYR A 166 4.29 1.59 0.64
C TYR A 166 4.63 0.32 -0.13
N GLU A 167 5.89 0.20 -0.53
CA GLU A 167 6.39 -0.99 -1.20
C GLU A 167 6.96 -1.98 -0.17
N VAL A 168 6.63 -3.27 -0.32
CA VAL A 168 7.11 -4.33 0.59
C VAL A 168 8.63 -4.37 0.69
N ASP A 169 9.31 -4.16 -0.44
CA ASP A 169 10.76 -4.26 -0.52
C ASP A 169 11.50 -3.02 0.01
N ASP A 170 10.83 -1.87 0.05
CA ASP A 170 11.39 -0.64 0.64
C ASP A 170 10.29 0.25 1.27
N PRO A 171 9.93 0.01 2.54
CA PRO A 171 8.89 0.77 3.25
C PRO A 171 9.19 2.26 3.40
N ARG A 172 10.43 2.70 3.14
CA ARG A 172 10.81 4.12 3.16
C ARG A 172 10.19 4.91 2.02
N TYR A 173 9.86 4.22 0.92
CA TYR A 173 9.14 4.81 -0.21
C TYR A 173 7.64 4.68 0.02
N SER A 174 7.09 5.59 0.81
CA SER A 174 5.66 5.67 1.10
C SER A 174 5.08 7.01 0.67
N SER A 175 3.82 7.00 0.30
CA SER A 175 3.01 8.21 0.14
C SER A 175 1.80 8.13 1.05
N GLU A 176 1.31 9.27 1.46
CA GLU A 176 0.17 9.38 2.35
C GLU A 176 -0.90 10.27 1.73
N ALA A 177 -2.15 9.95 2.01
CA ALA A 177 -3.31 10.79 1.74
C ALA A 177 -4.19 10.86 2.96
N SER A 178 -4.94 11.94 3.10
CA SER A 178 -5.90 12.08 4.17
C SER A 178 -7.19 12.75 3.69
N VAL A 179 -8.28 12.43 4.35
CA VAL A 179 -9.58 13.07 4.17
C VAL A 179 -10.20 13.34 5.54
N SER A 180 -10.83 14.51 5.68
CA SER A 180 -11.56 14.86 6.89
C SER A 180 -13.01 14.43 6.75
N VAL A 181 -13.51 13.65 7.70
CA VAL A 181 -14.90 13.13 7.72
C VAL A 181 -15.56 13.61 9.00
N ARG A 182 -16.75 14.20 8.88
CA ARG A 182 -17.56 14.61 10.01
C ARG A 182 -18.87 13.86 10.00
N LEU A 183 -19.10 13.03 11.01
CA LEU A 183 -20.39 12.39 11.24
C LEU A 183 -21.27 13.34 12.04
N LEU A 184 -22.45 13.63 11.48
CA LEU A 184 -23.41 14.52 12.10
C LEU A 184 -24.26 13.72 13.11
N PRO A 185 -24.59 14.29 14.28
CA PRO A 185 -25.45 13.64 15.24
C PRO A 185 -26.91 13.62 14.74
N HIS A 186 -27.69 12.69 15.24
CA HIS A 186 -29.14 12.76 15.10
C HIS A 186 -29.71 14.02 15.80
N PHE A 187 -30.83 14.54 15.33
CA PHE A 187 -31.41 15.76 15.87
C PHE A 187 -31.67 15.67 17.38
N TYR A 188 -32.04 14.47 17.87
CA TYR A 188 -32.32 14.21 19.31
C TYR A 188 -31.03 14.09 20.16
N GLU A 189 -29.85 13.94 19.53
CA GLU A 189 -28.54 13.92 20.21
C GLU A 189 -27.92 15.32 20.32
N THR A 190 -28.58 16.31 19.74
CA THR A 190 -28.07 17.70 19.77
C THR A 190 -28.35 18.39 21.09
N ALA A 191 -27.43 19.25 21.52
CA ALA A 191 -27.55 19.96 22.80
C ALA A 191 -28.83 20.81 22.92
N TRP A 192 -29.32 21.39 21.80
CA TRP A 192 -30.54 22.19 21.81
C TRP A 192 -31.80 21.34 22.08
N PHE A 193 -31.86 20.09 21.55
CA PHE A 193 -32.94 19.18 21.80
C PHE A 193 -32.95 18.74 23.28
N ALA A 194 -31.76 18.40 23.83
CA ALA A 194 -31.60 18.07 25.25
C ALA A 194 -32.04 19.23 26.18
N ALA A 195 -31.86 20.48 25.72
CA ALA A 195 -32.26 21.66 26.49
C ALA A 195 -33.78 21.96 26.43
N LEU A 196 -34.46 21.61 25.30
CA LEU A 196 -35.88 21.80 25.13
C LEU A 196 -36.72 20.73 25.86
N PHE A 197 -36.23 19.54 26.02
CA PHE A 197 -36.99 18.41 26.60
C PHE A 197 -37.45 18.66 28.06
N PRO A 198 -36.62 19.18 28.96
CA PRO A 198 -37.09 19.55 30.33
C PRO A 198 -38.00 20.76 30.34
N ALA A 199 -37.95 21.67 29.39
CA ALA A 199 -38.80 22.86 29.34
C ALA A 199 -40.27 22.54 28.90
N VAL A 200 -40.51 21.38 28.27
CA VAL A 200 -41.87 20.90 27.86
C VAL A 200 -42.51 20.09 28.98
N LEU A 201 -41.75 19.56 29.94
CA LEU A 201 -42.20 18.75 31.05
C LEU A 201 -42.40 19.56 32.38
N ALA A 202 -42.05 20.86 32.40
CA ALA A 202 -42.25 21.76 33.51
C ALA A 202 -43.46 22.66 33.28
#